data_84d3a1fd3b3bdb572f19b514fefdf7bf
#
_entry.id   84d3a1fd3b3bdb572f19b514fefdf7bf
#
_cell.length_a   1.000
_cell.length_b   1.000
_cell.length_c   1.000
_cell.angle_alpha   90.00
_cell.angle_beta   90.00
_cell.angle_gamma   90.00
#
_symmetry.space_group_name_H-M   'P 1'
#
loop_
_entity.id
_entity.type
_entity.pdbx_description
1 polymer ?
#
loop_
_entity_poly.entity_id
_entity_poly.type
_entity_poly.pdbx_seq_one_letter_code
_entity_poly.pdbx_strand_id
1 'polypeptide(L)'
;MTMSDLRFKLLYDGECPFCRREVRWLQRLNRRGHLAFEDIPATDFAALRYGVTHEQLMGMVHGVFPDGRIVRMVEAFRQAYRAVGLGWLLAPTGWPVLRWFFDGLYGLFARYRVPLGRLFGRSCAIGACGTQGVVVQRYLAVV
;
A
#
# COMPACT_ATOMS: atom_id res chain seq x y z
N MET A 1 14.48 -18.26 -8.21
CA MET A 1 13.08 -17.80 -8.33
C MET A 1 12.93 -17.17 -9.70
N THR A 2 12.20 -17.82 -10.57
CA THR A 2 11.94 -17.30 -11.92
C THR A 2 10.91 -16.18 -11.83
N MET A 3 11.15 -15.07 -12.51
CA MET A 3 10.23 -13.91 -12.58
C MET A 3 8.83 -14.27 -13.13
N SER A 4 8.65 -15.47 -13.66
CA SER A 4 7.40 -15.98 -14.22
C SER A 4 6.30 -16.30 -13.20
N ASP A 5 6.64 -16.43 -11.91
CA ASP A 5 5.66 -16.78 -10.87
C ASP A 5 5.12 -15.57 -10.10
N LEU A 6 5.65 -14.37 -10.37
CA LEU A 6 5.21 -13.15 -9.71
C LEU A 6 3.79 -12.78 -10.16
N ARG A 7 2.85 -12.70 -9.22
CA ARG A 7 1.45 -12.35 -9.48
C ARG A 7 1.10 -10.93 -9.12
N PHE A 8 1.82 -10.36 -8.15
CA PHE A 8 1.52 -9.03 -7.64
C PHE A 8 2.72 -8.40 -6.94
N LYS A 9 2.87 -7.08 -7.04
CA LYS A 9 3.87 -6.30 -6.32
C LYS A 9 3.16 -5.27 -5.44
N LEU A 10 3.51 -5.22 -4.16
CA LEU A 10 3.01 -4.26 -3.19
C LEU A 10 4.02 -3.13 -3.00
N LEU A 11 3.60 -1.89 -3.26
CA LEU A 11 4.37 -0.68 -2.98
C LEU A 11 3.95 -0.15 -1.62
N TYR A 12 4.88 0.02 -0.70
CA TYR A 12 4.57 0.38 0.69
C TYR A 12 5.51 1.46 1.22
N ASP A 13 5.05 2.15 2.25
CA ASP A 13 5.82 3.14 3.00
C ASP A 13 6.60 2.43 4.12
N GLY A 14 7.90 2.21 3.91
CA GLY A 14 8.80 1.56 4.87
C GLY A 14 9.08 2.38 6.12
N GLU A 15 8.78 3.68 6.14
CA GLU A 15 8.87 4.51 7.33
C GLU A 15 7.63 4.37 8.25
N CYS A 16 6.52 3.85 7.71
CA CYS A 16 5.30 3.62 8.46
C CYS A 16 5.39 2.32 9.27
N PRO A 17 5.33 2.36 10.62
CA PRO A 17 5.43 1.17 11.46
C PRO A 17 4.29 0.15 11.21
N PHE A 18 3.10 0.63 10.87
CA PHE A 18 1.96 -0.22 10.53
C PHE A 18 2.17 -0.93 9.20
N CYS A 19 2.64 -0.21 8.17
CA CYS A 19 2.94 -0.80 6.86
C CYS A 19 4.06 -1.84 6.96
N ARG A 20 5.12 -1.55 7.70
CA ARG A 20 6.22 -2.51 7.95
C ARG A 20 5.76 -3.77 8.66
N ARG A 21 4.85 -3.64 9.63
CA ARG A 21 4.29 -4.79 10.36
C ARG A 21 3.48 -5.68 9.41
N GLU A 22 2.64 -5.08 8.60
CA GLU A 22 1.80 -5.77 7.62
C GLU A 22 2.66 -6.46 6.55
N VAL A 23 3.64 -5.76 5.98
CA VAL A 23 4.56 -6.32 5.01
C VAL A 23 5.33 -7.51 5.58
N ARG A 24 5.85 -7.42 6.81
CA ARG A 24 6.52 -8.55 7.47
C ARG A 24 5.61 -9.76 7.64
N TRP A 25 4.33 -9.51 7.94
CA TRP A 25 3.33 -10.58 8.02
C TRP A 25 3.12 -11.24 6.67
N LEU A 26 2.88 -10.46 5.62
CA LEU A 26 2.71 -10.95 4.25
C LEU A 26 3.96 -11.68 3.74
N GLN A 27 5.17 -11.21 4.08
CA GLN A 27 6.42 -11.89 3.74
C GLN A 27 6.50 -13.31 4.33
N ARG A 28 6.06 -13.48 5.57
CA ARG A 28 6.02 -14.81 6.23
C ARG A 28 5.04 -15.77 5.54
N LEU A 29 3.95 -15.25 5.01
CA LEU A 29 2.92 -16.01 4.30
C LEU A 29 3.29 -16.29 2.84
N ASN A 30 4.17 -15.51 2.26
CA ASN A 30 4.57 -15.56 0.85
C ASN A 30 5.53 -16.70 0.52
N ARG A 31 5.19 -17.92 0.94
CA ARG A 31 6.04 -19.11 0.76
C ARG A 31 6.27 -19.46 -0.71
N ARG A 32 5.35 -19.09 -1.60
CA ARG A 32 5.41 -19.39 -3.04
C ARG A 32 6.09 -18.29 -3.86
N GLY A 33 6.45 -17.14 -3.24
CA GLY A 33 7.10 -16.03 -3.93
C GLY A 33 6.22 -15.27 -4.94
N HIS A 34 4.90 -15.42 -4.85
CA HIS A 34 3.96 -14.78 -5.78
C HIS A 34 3.78 -13.27 -5.53
N LEU A 35 4.21 -12.77 -4.37
CA LEU A 35 4.09 -11.38 -3.95
C LEU A 35 5.48 -10.76 -3.81
N ALA A 36 5.73 -9.67 -4.55
CA ALA A 36 6.91 -8.83 -4.38
C ALA A 36 6.58 -7.62 -3.51
N PHE A 37 7.62 -7.03 -2.92
CA PHE A 37 7.50 -5.84 -2.08
C PHE A 37 8.52 -4.81 -2.55
N GLU A 38 8.09 -3.55 -2.62
CA GLU A 38 8.98 -2.45 -2.98
C GLU A 38 8.73 -1.28 -2.02
N ASP A 39 9.80 -0.81 -1.39
CA ASP A 39 9.77 0.28 -0.42
C ASP A 39 9.85 1.63 -1.14
N ILE A 40 8.82 2.47 -1.01
CA ILE A 40 8.74 3.77 -1.68
C ILE A 40 9.80 4.75 -1.18
N PRO A 41 10.10 4.86 0.13
CA PRO A 41 11.19 5.70 0.64
C PRO A 41 12.60 5.25 0.27
N ALA A 42 12.80 4.05 -0.30
CA ALA A 42 14.12 3.58 -0.67
C ALA A 42 14.80 4.50 -1.71
N THR A 43 16.11 4.68 -1.59
CA THR A 43 16.87 5.62 -2.42
C THR A 43 16.92 5.25 -3.91
N ASP A 44 16.72 3.98 -4.23
CA ASP A 44 16.69 3.42 -5.58
C ASP A 44 15.27 3.34 -6.18
N PHE A 45 14.26 3.80 -5.43
CA PHE A 45 12.87 3.76 -5.89
C PHE A 45 12.61 4.78 -7.01
N ALA A 46 12.15 4.33 -8.15
CA ALA A 46 11.82 5.17 -9.30
C ALA A 46 10.30 5.26 -9.53
N ALA A 47 9.65 6.26 -8.94
CA ALA A 47 8.19 6.49 -9.06
C ALA A 47 7.72 6.61 -10.52
N LEU A 48 8.52 7.23 -11.38
CA LEU A 48 8.22 7.42 -12.80
C LEU A 48 8.02 6.10 -13.56
N ARG A 49 8.60 4.99 -13.08
CA ARG A 49 8.39 3.65 -13.64
C ARG A 49 6.92 3.24 -13.61
N TYR A 50 6.16 3.79 -12.67
CA TYR A 50 4.75 3.48 -12.46
C TYR A 50 3.81 4.55 -13.02
N GLY A 51 4.33 5.60 -13.68
CA GLY A 51 3.52 6.68 -14.24
C GLY A 51 2.80 7.53 -13.19
N VAL A 52 3.26 7.51 -11.94
CA VAL A 52 2.72 8.27 -10.81
C VAL A 52 3.82 9.04 -10.11
N THR A 53 3.47 10.11 -9.42
CA THR A 53 4.45 10.87 -8.65
C THR A 53 4.78 10.17 -7.33
N HIS A 54 5.99 10.42 -6.82
CA HIS A 54 6.40 9.91 -5.50
C HIS A 54 5.43 10.35 -4.40
N GLU A 55 4.95 11.59 -4.46
CA GLU A 55 3.98 12.15 -3.53
C GLU A 55 2.65 11.37 -3.55
N GLN A 56 2.17 11.00 -4.73
CA GLN A 56 0.96 10.18 -4.87
C GLN A 56 1.13 8.79 -4.24
N LEU A 57 2.29 8.18 -4.41
CA LEU A 57 2.60 6.87 -3.84
C LEU A 57 2.70 6.90 -2.32
N MET A 58 3.30 7.96 -1.76
CA MET A 58 3.45 8.12 -0.30
C MET A 58 2.11 8.33 0.41
N GLY A 59 1.09 8.81 -0.28
CA GLY A 59 -0.23 9.09 0.29
C GLY A 59 -1.04 7.84 0.69
N MET A 60 -0.83 6.71 0.01
CA MET A 60 -1.60 5.49 0.21
C MET A 60 -0.85 4.26 -0.31
N VAL A 61 -1.29 3.07 0.12
CA VAL A 61 -0.74 1.81 -0.39
C VAL A 61 -1.17 1.59 -1.83
N HIS A 62 -0.21 1.20 -2.66
CA HIS A 62 -0.42 0.86 -4.06
C HIS A 62 0.02 -0.58 -4.33
N GLY A 63 -0.53 -1.16 -5.37
CA GLY A 63 -0.10 -2.46 -5.85
C GLY A 63 -0.07 -2.49 -7.36
N VAL A 64 0.83 -3.27 -7.91
CA VAL A 64 1.09 -3.35 -9.35
C VAL A 64 1.00 -4.79 -9.80
N PHE A 65 0.22 -5.03 -10.84
CA PHE A 65 0.18 -6.32 -11.53
C PHE A 65 1.34 -6.45 -12.52
N PRO A 66 1.71 -7.67 -12.92
CA PRO A 66 2.74 -7.89 -13.94
C PRO A 66 2.45 -7.22 -15.29
N ASP A 67 1.17 -6.98 -15.62
CA ASP A 67 0.71 -6.27 -16.81
C ASP A 67 0.81 -4.73 -16.70
N GLY A 68 1.31 -4.20 -15.56
CA GLY A 68 1.47 -2.77 -15.31
C GLY A 68 0.22 -2.09 -14.73
N ARG A 69 -0.90 -2.77 -14.56
CA ARG A 69 -2.09 -2.19 -13.92
C ARG A 69 -1.81 -1.88 -12.45
N ILE A 70 -2.22 -0.68 -12.03
CA ILE A 70 -2.07 -0.20 -10.66
C ILE A 70 -3.41 -0.22 -9.95
N VAL A 71 -3.42 -0.75 -8.73
CA VAL A 71 -4.55 -0.69 -7.80
C VAL A 71 -4.12 -0.01 -6.51
N ARG A 72 -5.09 0.52 -5.77
CA ARG A 72 -4.84 1.39 -4.61
C ARG A 72 -5.68 0.96 -3.41
N MET A 73 -5.29 1.46 -2.24
CA MET A 73 -6.05 1.33 -0.99
C MET A 73 -6.36 -0.14 -0.64
N VAL A 74 -7.60 -0.42 -0.26
CA VAL A 74 -8.05 -1.77 0.16
C VAL A 74 -7.89 -2.80 -0.96
N GLU A 75 -8.04 -2.39 -2.23
CA GLU A 75 -7.85 -3.30 -3.37
C GLU A 75 -6.41 -3.82 -3.45
N ALA A 76 -5.40 -2.98 -3.17
CA ALA A 76 -4.01 -3.41 -3.13
C ALA A 76 -3.78 -4.51 -2.08
N PHE A 77 -4.37 -4.37 -0.90
CA PHE A 77 -4.32 -5.42 0.13
C PHE A 77 -5.06 -6.69 -0.30
N ARG A 78 -6.26 -6.56 -0.89
CA ARG A 78 -7.01 -7.73 -1.38
C ARG A 78 -6.21 -8.55 -2.36
N GLN A 79 -5.51 -7.90 -3.30
CA GLN A 79 -4.68 -8.59 -4.27
C GLN A 79 -3.40 -9.19 -3.63
N ALA A 80 -2.79 -8.49 -2.67
CA ALA A 80 -1.66 -9.01 -1.92
C ALA A 80 -2.05 -10.29 -1.14
N TYR A 81 -3.18 -10.27 -0.43
CA TYR A 81 -3.69 -11.43 0.29
C TYR A 81 -4.10 -12.59 -0.66
N ARG A 82 -4.62 -12.28 -1.84
CA ARG A 82 -4.86 -13.30 -2.88
C ARG A 82 -3.57 -13.95 -3.35
N ALA A 83 -2.50 -13.17 -3.55
CA ALA A 83 -1.22 -13.68 -3.99
C ALA A 83 -0.60 -14.67 -2.98
N VAL A 84 -0.80 -14.46 -1.68
CA VAL A 84 -0.34 -15.38 -0.63
C VAL A 84 -1.35 -16.50 -0.28
N GLY A 85 -2.48 -16.59 -0.99
CA GLY A 85 -3.48 -17.64 -0.81
C GLY A 85 -4.54 -17.36 0.26
N LEU A 86 -4.56 -16.17 0.85
CA LEU A 86 -5.54 -15.75 1.86
C LEU A 86 -6.59 -14.75 1.32
N GLY A 87 -6.87 -14.79 0.03
CA GLY A 87 -7.84 -13.88 -0.60
C GLY A 87 -9.24 -13.93 -0.01
N TRP A 88 -9.64 -15.06 0.55
CA TRP A 88 -10.93 -15.24 1.21
C TRP A 88 -11.11 -14.34 2.44
N LEU A 89 -10.01 -14.02 3.15
CA LEU A 89 -10.03 -13.18 4.36
C LEU A 89 -10.52 -11.76 4.07
N LEU A 90 -10.11 -11.20 2.92
CA LEU A 90 -10.51 -9.87 2.49
C LEU A 90 -11.61 -9.88 1.40
N ALA A 91 -12.17 -11.03 1.06
CA ALA A 91 -13.24 -11.15 0.09
C ALA A 91 -14.46 -10.26 0.42
N PRO A 92 -14.94 -10.18 1.68
CA PRO A 92 -16.09 -9.33 2.04
C PRO A 92 -15.88 -7.84 1.76
N THR A 93 -14.62 -7.35 1.82
CA THR A 93 -14.30 -5.94 1.54
C THR A 93 -14.54 -5.56 0.08
N GLY A 94 -14.72 -6.54 -0.80
CA GLY A 94 -15.00 -6.33 -2.21
C GLY A 94 -16.47 -6.27 -2.59
N TRP A 95 -17.37 -6.52 -1.64
CA TRP A 95 -18.80 -6.43 -1.90
C TRP A 95 -19.21 -4.98 -2.15
N PRO A 96 -20.10 -4.70 -3.12
CA PRO A 96 -20.41 -3.34 -3.53
C PRO A 96 -20.96 -2.47 -2.38
N VAL A 97 -21.68 -3.06 -1.42
CA VAL A 97 -22.22 -2.36 -0.25
C VAL A 97 -21.14 -2.06 0.81
N LEU A 98 -20.17 -2.94 0.96
CA LEU A 98 -19.12 -2.81 1.99
C LEU A 98 -17.87 -2.09 1.47
N ARG A 99 -17.67 -2.08 0.17
CA ARG A 99 -16.47 -1.52 -0.46
C ARG A 99 -16.27 -0.04 -0.10
N TRP A 100 -17.29 0.79 -0.30
CA TRP A 100 -17.19 2.22 0.00
C TRP A 100 -16.98 2.49 1.49
N PHE A 101 -17.54 1.65 2.38
CA PHE A 101 -17.30 1.73 3.82
C PHE A 101 -15.85 1.43 4.16
N PHE A 102 -15.28 0.36 3.62
CA PHE A 102 -13.88 0.00 3.87
C PHE A 102 -12.90 0.97 3.20
N ASP A 103 -13.22 1.51 2.03
CA ASP A 103 -12.43 2.55 1.38
C ASP A 103 -12.43 3.85 2.21
N GLY A 104 -13.58 4.23 2.77
CA GLY A 104 -13.70 5.35 3.71
C GLY A 104 -12.92 5.13 5.00
N LEU A 105 -13.02 3.95 5.59
CA LEU A 105 -12.26 3.57 6.80
C LEU A 105 -10.75 3.57 6.53
N TYR A 106 -10.35 3.06 5.38
CA TYR A 106 -8.94 3.12 4.96
C TYR A 106 -8.46 4.56 4.74
N GLY A 107 -9.27 5.42 4.12
CA GLY A 107 -8.98 6.84 3.95
C GLY A 107 -8.77 7.54 5.30
N LEU A 108 -9.62 7.23 6.28
CA LEU A 108 -9.48 7.71 7.65
C LEU A 108 -8.17 7.23 8.28
N PHE A 109 -7.85 5.95 8.16
CA PHE A 109 -6.58 5.38 8.62
C PHE A 109 -5.38 6.05 7.93
N ALA A 110 -5.41 6.20 6.60
CA ALA A 110 -4.35 6.84 5.83
C ALA A 110 -4.10 8.28 6.27
N ARG A 111 -5.17 9.01 6.65
CA ARG A 111 -5.09 10.38 7.20
C ARG A 111 -4.40 10.43 8.56
N TYR A 112 -4.72 9.48 9.44
CA TYR A 112 -4.22 9.48 10.82
C TYR A 112 -2.94 8.66 11.01
N ARG A 113 -2.53 7.83 10.05
CA ARG A 113 -1.34 6.98 10.16
C ARG A 113 -0.05 7.75 10.43
N VAL A 114 0.08 8.97 9.88
CA VAL A 114 1.28 9.81 10.07
C VAL A 114 1.37 10.32 11.50
N PRO A 115 0.35 10.98 12.09
CA PRO A 115 0.41 11.40 13.49
C PRO A 115 0.51 10.21 14.45
N LEU A 116 -0.20 9.11 14.18
CA LEU A 116 -0.08 7.88 14.97
C LEU A 116 1.32 7.25 14.83
N GLY A 117 1.89 7.24 13.63
CA GLY A 117 3.23 6.73 13.40
C GLY A 117 4.31 7.51 14.17
N ARG A 118 4.15 8.83 14.31
CA ARG A 118 5.03 9.67 15.14
C ARG A 118 4.98 9.27 16.61
N LEU A 119 3.80 8.96 17.10
CA LEU A 119 3.62 8.50 18.49
C LEU A 119 4.27 7.14 18.74
N PHE A 120 4.30 6.26 17.72
CA PHE A 120 4.86 4.90 17.79
C PHE A 120 6.29 4.78 17.20
N GLY A 121 7.04 5.88 17.09
CA GLY A 121 8.46 5.86 16.74
C GLY A 121 8.76 5.88 15.23
N ARG A 122 7.93 6.56 14.42
CA ARG A 122 8.25 6.84 13.02
C ARG A 122 9.46 7.78 12.94
N SER A 123 10.53 7.31 12.29
CA SER A 123 11.63 8.18 11.88
C SER A 123 11.25 8.82 10.55
N CYS A 124 10.96 10.12 10.55
CA CYS A 124 10.78 10.85 9.31
C CYS A 124 12.14 11.29 8.79
N ALA A 125 12.53 10.86 7.60
CA ALA A 125 13.57 11.52 6.84
C ALA A 125 13.14 12.98 6.56
N ILE A 126 14.08 13.91 6.71
CA ILE A 126 13.84 15.36 6.64
C ILE A 126 13.09 15.72 5.35
N GLY A 127 11.86 16.23 5.46
CA GLY A 127 11.07 16.79 4.35
C GLY A 127 9.87 15.99 3.88
N ALA A 128 9.79 14.67 4.11
CA ALA A 128 8.70 13.84 3.56
C ALA A 128 7.41 13.80 4.40
N CYS A 129 7.47 14.21 5.66
CA CYS A 129 6.35 14.08 6.62
C CYS A 129 5.27 15.15 6.52
N GLY A 130 5.53 16.28 5.84
CA GLY A 130 4.62 17.44 5.84
C GLY A 130 3.51 17.40 4.80
N THR A 131 3.72 16.70 3.69
CA THR A 131 2.86 16.78 2.50
C THR A 131 1.77 15.70 2.43
N GLN A 132 1.86 14.67 3.23
CA GLN A 132 0.96 13.50 3.12
C GLN A 132 -0.51 13.77 3.48
N GLY A 133 -0.77 14.70 4.40
CA GLY A 133 -2.15 15.07 4.77
C GLY A 133 -2.93 15.76 3.65
N VAL A 134 -2.24 16.53 2.82
CA VAL A 134 -2.84 17.31 1.73
C VAL A 134 -3.19 16.42 0.54
N VAL A 135 -2.36 15.42 0.25
CA VAL A 135 -2.57 14.50 -0.89
C VAL A 135 -3.77 13.59 -0.65
N VAL A 136 -3.90 13.01 0.54
CA VAL A 136 -5.04 12.16 0.89
C VAL A 136 -6.35 12.96 0.81
N GLN A 137 -6.34 14.23 1.23
CA GLN A 137 -7.52 15.09 1.20
C GLN A 137 -7.97 15.43 -0.22
N ARG A 138 -7.05 15.62 -1.16
CA ARG A 138 -7.37 15.82 -2.59
C ARG A 138 -7.95 14.58 -3.25
N TYR A 139 -7.47 13.39 -2.90
CA TYR A 139 -7.99 12.14 -3.46
C TYR A 139 -9.39 11.79 -2.97
N LEU A 140 -9.72 12.08 -1.70
CA LEU A 140 -11.06 11.86 -1.17
C LEU A 140 -12.10 12.86 -1.70
N ALA A 141 -11.67 14.00 -2.23
CA ALA A 141 -12.56 14.98 -2.85
C ALA A 141 -12.93 14.68 -4.32
N VAL A 142 -12.30 13.64 -4.92
CA VAL A 142 -12.49 13.26 -6.34
C VAL A 142 -13.25 11.92 -6.47
N VAL A 143 -13.57 11.26 -5.35
CA VAL A 143 -14.40 10.04 -5.28
C VAL A 143 -15.76 10.38 -4.70
#